data_e797d13a3f7ac7293b79f8a264fe2e55
#
_entry.id   e797d13a3f7ac7293b79f8a264fe2e55
#
_cell.length_a   1.000
_cell.length_b   1.000
_cell.length_c   1.000
_cell.angle_alpha   90.00
_cell.angle_beta   90.00
_cell.angle_gamma   90.00
#
_symmetry.space_group_name_H-M   'P 1'
#
loop_
_entity.id
_entity.type
_entity.pdbx_description
1 polymer ?
#
loop_
_entity_poly.entity_id
_entity_poly.type
_entity_poly.pdbx_seq_one_letter_code
_entity_poly.pdbx_strand_id
1 'polypeptide(L)'
;MFKNLSLKVIVFGFIFTFFSSFGQSFFLGIFNTSIRETLSITHGQFGSIYASATLCSSLLLIWVGKKIDDINIFRFAIYVTLLLSFSCFFFSKISSIVFLFSAIFLMRFSGQGMMSHTATTTVSRYFTKSRGRALSICWFGLSSAEFILPVLMVFLLSLIHI
;
A
#
# COMPACT_ATOMS: atom_id res chain seq x y z
N MET A 1 17.42 -26.76 -6.50
CA MET A 1 17.44 -25.79 -5.40
C MET A 1 17.17 -24.35 -5.86
N PHE A 2 17.86 -23.82 -6.89
CA PHE A 2 17.67 -22.45 -7.42
C PHE A 2 16.26 -22.15 -7.95
N LYS A 3 15.59 -23.10 -8.61
CA LYS A 3 14.24 -22.90 -9.17
C LYS A 3 13.19 -22.65 -8.08
N ASN A 4 13.31 -23.28 -6.92
CA ASN A 4 12.39 -23.08 -5.78
C ASN A 4 12.61 -21.74 -5.08
N LEU A 5 13.85 -21.25 -5.03
CA LEU A 5 14.15 -19.95 -4.43
C LEU A 5 13.67 -18.80 -5.33
N SER A 6 13.84 -18.91 -6.66
CA SER A 6 13.35 -17.91 -7.60
C SER A 6 11.82 -17.78 -7.56
N LEU A 7 11.09 -18.89 -7.43
CA LEU A 7 9.64 -18.87 -7.28
C LEU A 7 9.22 -18.19 -5.99
N LYS A 8 9.88 -18.46 -4.85
CA LYS A 8 9.60 -17.82 -3.57
C LYS A 8 9.76 -16.31 -3.63
N VAL A 9 10.80 -15.81 -4.31
CA VAL A 9 11.03 -14.36 -4.47
C VAL A 9 9.97 -13.71 -5.34
N ILE A 10 9.53 -14.37 -6.41
CA ILE A 10 8.43 -13.86 -7.27
C ILE A 10 7.11 -13.82 -6.49
N VAL A 11 6.78 -14.91 -5.78
CA VAL A 11 5.57 -14.98 -4.94
C VAL A 11 5.59 -13.91 -3.85
N PHE A 12 6.73 -13.72 -3.19
CA PHE A 12 6.91 -12.64 -2.23
C PHE A 12 6.62 -11.27 -2.87
N GLY A 13 7.23 -10.99 -4.03
CA GLY A 13 7.01 -9.73 -4.75
C GLY A 13 5.55 -9.53 -5.14
N PHE A 14 4.90 -10.56 -5.67
CA PHE A 14 3.48 -10.55 -6.02
C PHE A 14 2.59 -10.26 -4.80
N ILE A 15 2.80 -10.95 -3.68
CA ILE A 15 2.02 -10.74 -2.44
C ILE A 15 2.22 -9.31 -1.92
N PHE A 16 3.45 -8.80 -1.91
CA PHE A 16 3.73 -7.47 -1.42
C PHE A 16 3.12 -6.38 -2.30
N THR A 17 3.15 -6.52 -3.63
CA THR A 17 2.47 -5.58 -4.53
C THR A 17 0.95 -5.71 -4.44
N PHE A 18 0.41 -6.91 -4.25
CA PHE A 18 -1.01 -7.11 -3.98
C PHE A 18 -1.47 -6.33 -2.74
N PHE A 19 -0.79 -6.51 -1.61
CA PHE A 19 -1.14 -5.83 -0.37
C PHE A 19 -0.77 -4.33 -0.36
N SER A 20 0.13 -3.87 -1.24
CA SER A 20 0.38 -2.43 -1.41
C SER A 20 -0.87 -1.66 -1.86
N SER A 21 -1.85 -2.36 -2.39
CA SER A 21 -3.14 -1.84 -2.86
C SER A 21 -3.95 -1.12 -1.79
N PHE A 22 -3.82 -1.51 -0.54
CA PHE A 22 -4.47 -0.81 0.57
C PHE A 22 -4.05 0.67 0.69
N GLY A 23 -2.83 1.01 0.26
CA GLY A 23 -2.35 2.39 0.19
C GLY A 23 -2.61 3.09 -1.14
N GLN A 24 -3.21 2.45 -2.13
CA GLN A 24 -3.45 3.02 -3.46
C GLN A 24 -4.71 3.88 -3.53
N SER A 25 -4.73 4.77 -4.52
CA SER A 25 -5.82 5.74 -4.70
C SER A 25 -7.17 5.08 -4.94
N PHE A 26 -7.21 3.99 -5.71
CA PHE A 26 -8.44 3.28 -6.02
C PHE A 26 -9.06 2.67 -4.75
N PHE A 27 -8.27 2.15 -3.83
CA PHE A 27 -8.76 1.57 -2.58
C PHE A 27 -9.25 2.65 -1.61
N LEU A 28 -8.45 3.68 -1.37
CA LEU A 28 -8.82 4.80 -0.49
C LEU A 28 -10.02 5.58 -1.04
N GLY A 29 -10.17 5.64 -2.36
CA GLY A 29 -11.28 6.28 -3.05
C GLY A 29 -12.64 5.66 -2.75
N ILE A 30 -12.71 4.36 -2.42
CA ILE A 30 -13.96 3.67 -2.06
C ILE A 30 -14.62 4.33 -0.84
N PHE A 31 -13.82 4.80 0.10
CA PHE A 31 -14.28 5.39 1.36
C PHE A 31 -14.49 6.91 1.30
N ASN A 32 -14.19 7.55 0.15
CA ASN A 32 -14.20 9.02 0.01
C ASN A 32 -15.56 9.63 0.43
N THR A 33 -16.65 9.12 -0.10
CA THR A 33 -18.00 9.65 0.18
C THR A 33 -18.32 9.54 1.66
N SER A 34 -18.20 8.36 2.24
CA SER A 34 -18.49 8.12 3.66
C SER A 34 -17.63 8.98 4.59
N ILE A 35 -16.33 9.14 4.30
CA ILE A 35 -15.43 9.98 5.09
C ILE A 35 -15.83 11.45 5.02
N ARG A 36 -16.18 11.95 3.84
CA ARG A 36 -16.60 13.34 3.66
C ARG A 36 -17.90 13.65 4.37
N GLU A 37 -18.87 12.75 4.29
CA GLU A 37 -20.14 12.87 5.00
C GLU A 37 -19.93 12.85 6.51
N THR A 38 -19.16 11.91 7.03
CA THR A 38 -18.85 11.80 8.47
C THR A 38 -18.15 13.05 9.03
N LEU A 39 -17.21 13.61 8.27
CA LEU A 39 -16.43 14.79 8.70
C LEU A 39 -17.02 16.11 8.23
N SER A 40 -18.13 16.09 7.47
CA SER A 40 -18.78 17.28 6.88
C SER A 40 -17.80 18.14 6.07
N ILE A 41 -16.93 17.51 5.27
CA ILE A 41 -15.94 18.20 4.45
C ILE A 41 -16.28 18.12 2.95
N THR A 42 -15.85 19.16 2.21
CA THR A 42 -16.07 19.25 0.75
C THR A 42 -15.10 18.34 -0.04
N HIS A 43 -15.39 18.11 -1.32
CA HIS A 43 -14.47 17.41 -2.21
C HIS A 43 -13.09 18.09 -2.31
N GLY A 44 -13.05 19.42 -2.36
CA GLY A 44 -11.81 20.18 -2.42
C GLY A 44 -10.96 20.02 -1.16
N GLN A 45 -11.60 20.07 0.02
CA GLN A 45 -10.91 19.85 1.29
C GLN A 45 -10.34 18.42 1.39
N PHE A 46 -11.13 17.41 1.05
CA PHE A 46 -10.63 16.03 1.01
C PHE A 46 -9.45 15.88 0.04
N GLY A 47 -9.57 16.45 -1.18
CA GLY A 47 -8.51 16.42 -2.19
C GLY A 47 -7.22 17.08 -1.71
N SER A 48 -7.32 18.22 -1.03
CA SER A 48 -6.16 18.93 -0.47
C SER A 48 -5.48 18.14 0.65
N ILE A 49 -6.26 17.53 1.55
CA ILE A 49 -5.75 16.65 2.61
C ILE A 49 -5.06 15.44 2.00
N TYR A 50 -5.69 14.81 1.02
CA TYR A 50 -5.14 13.65 0.32
C TYR A 50 -3.82 13.97 -0.39
N ALA A 51 -3.77 15.08 -1.13
CA ALA A 51 -2.58 15.50 -1.86
C ALA A 51 -1.42 15.82 -0.92
N SER A 52 -1.68 16.59 0.15
CA SER A 52 -0.65 16.96 1.14
C SER A 52 -0.13 15.75 1.91
N ALA A 53 -1.01 14.84 2.35
CA ALA A 53 -0.62 13.60 3.01
C ALA A 53 0.23 12.70 2.09
N THR A 54 -0.16 12.60 0.80
CA THR A 54 0.59 11.84 -0.21
C THR A 54 1.97 12.45 -0.44
N LEU A 55 2.07 13.77 -0.54
CA LEU A 55 3.33 14.47 -0.72
C LEU A 55 4.28 14.22 0.47
N CYS A 56 3.79 14.39 1.69
CA CYS A 56 4.55 14.11 2.91
C CYS A 56 5.03 12.66 2.97
N SER A 57 4.17 11.69 2.59
CA SER A 57 4.55 10.27 2.56
C SER A 57 5.65 9.98 1.54
N SER A 58 5.59 10.61 0.37
CA SER A 58 6.60 10.47 -0.69
C SER A 58 7.95 11.05 -0.27
N LEU A 59 7.96 12.21 0.38
CA LEU A 59 9.16 12.82 0.91
C LEU A 59 9.82 11.93 1.97
N LEU A 60 9.03 11.39 2.91
CA LEU A 60 9.56 10.50 3.93
C LEU A 60 10.12 9.20 3.32
N LEU A 61 9.50 8.69 2.25
CA LEU A 61 9.95 7.47 1.57
C LEU A 61 11.38 7.60 1.01
N ILE A 62 11.82 8.79 0.61
CA ILE A 62 13.18 9.02 0.09
C ILE A 62 14.24 8.63 1.12
N TRP A 63 13.99 8.90 2.40
CA TRP A 63 14.94 8.59 3.47
C TRP A 63 14.73 7.19 4.05
N VAL A 64 13.48 6.83 4.36
CA VAL A 64 13.18 5.54 5.00
C VAL A 64 13.35 4.39 4.02
N GLY A 65 13.04 4.60 2.73
CA GLY A 65 13.22 3.58 1.70
C GLY A 65 14.67 3.09 1.57
N LYS A 66 15.64 3.96 1.80
CA LYS A 66 17.08 3.60 1.79
C LYS A 66 17.45 2.59 2.89
N LYS A 67 16.70 2.52 3.98
CA LYS A 67 16.96 1.57 5.08
C LYS A 67 16.87 0.09 4.66
N ILE A 68 16.26 -0.20 3.52
CA ILE A 68 16.26 -1.56 2.95
C ILE A 68 17.68 -2.04 2.58
N ASP A 69 18.62 -1.11 2.39
CA ASP A 69 20.01 -1.41 2.08
C ASP A 69 20.80 -1.84 3.33
N ASP A 70 20.42 -1.31 4.48
CA ASP A 70 21.09 -1.50 5.76
C ASP A 70 20.52 -2.66 6.57
N ILE A 71 19.26 -3.02 6.36
CA ILE A 71 18.52 -3.98 7.17
C ILE A 71 18.32 -5.29 6.38
N ASN A 72 18.34 -6.42 7.07
CA ASN A 72 17.97 -7.70 6.47
C ASN A 72 16.56 -7.61 5.88
N ILE A 73 16.41 -8.00 4.60
CA ILE A 73 15.16 -7.93 3.83
C ILE A 73 13.98 -8.57 4.57
N PHE A 74 14.20 -9.69 5.25
CA PHE A 74 13.14 -10.38 5.99
C PHE A 74 12.63 -9.54 7.18
N ARG A 75 13.54 -8.94 7.96
CA ARG A 75 13.16 -8.04 9.06
C ARG A 75 12.47 -6.78 8.53
N PHE A 76 12.99 -6.22 7.45
CA PHE A 76 12.39 -5.05 6.80
C PHE A 76 10.97 -5.34 6.32
N ALA A 77 10.75 -6.49 5.69
CA ALA A 77 9.44 -6.95 5.25
C ALA A 77 8.44 -7.08 6.42
N ILE A 78 8.88 -7.64 7.56
CA ILE A 78 8.05 -7.72 8.77
C ILE A 78 7.66 -6.33 9.26
N TYR A 79 8.61 -5.39 9.37
CA TYR A 79 8.31 -4.03 9.82
C TYR A 79 7.31 -3.31 8.90
N VAL A 80 7.48 -3.47 7.60
CA VAL A 80 6.57 -2.87 6.61
C VAL A 80 5.18 -3.46 6.70
N THR A 81 5.06 -4.78 6.88
CA THR A 81 3.78 -5.47 7.04
C THR A 81 3.07 -5.04 8.33
N LEU A 82 3.79 -4.98 9.44
CA LEU A 82 3.24 -4.50 10.71
C LEU A 82 2.80 -3.04 10.63
N LEU A 83 3.59 -2.20 9.95
CA LEU A 83 3.24 -0.80 9.73
C LEU A 83 1.97 -0.66 8.88
N LEU A 84 1.82 -1.46 7.81
CA LEU A 84 0.60 -1.46 7.01
C LEU A 84 -0.61 -1.92 7.83
N SER A 85 -0.47 -2.99 8.62
CA SER A 85 -1.55 -3.47 9.49
C SER A 85 -1.99 -2.40 10.50
N PHE A 86 -1.02 -1.73 11.12
CA PHE A 86 -1.28 -0.58 12.00
C PHE A 86 -1.97 0.56 11.25
N SER A 87 -1.53 0.87 10.04
CA SER A 87 -2.12 1.93 9.20
C SER A 87 -3.59 1.63 8.86
N CYS A 88 -3.91 0.39 8.52
CA CYS A 88 -5.29 -0.04 8.26
C CYS A 88 -6.17 0.09 9.52
N PHE A 89 -5.67 -0.35 10.67
CA PHE A 89 -6.36 -0.17 11.95
C PHE A 89 -6.58 1.32 12.26
N PHE A 90 -5.55 2.13 12.08
CA PHE A 90 -5.62 3.58 12.31
C PHE A 90 -6.61 4.25 11.36
N PHE A 91 -6.62 3.85 10.08
CA PHE A 91 -7.58 4.35 9.08
C PHE A 91 -9.04 4.05 9.47
N SER A 92 -9.31 2.93 10.13
CA SER A 92 -10.67 2.57 10.61
C SER A 92 -11.20 3.46 11.73
N LYS A 93 -10.37 4.30 12.34
CA LYS A 93 -10.69 5.17 13.49
C LYS A 93 -10.78 6.65 13.15
N ILE A 94 -10.94 7.00 11.87
CA ILE A 94 -11.02 8.39 11.43
C ILE A 94 -12.20 9.09 12.11
N SER A 95 -11.88 10.17 12.86
CA SER A 95 -12.86 10.97 13.62
C SER A 95 -12.66 12.47 13.48
N SER A 96 -11.56 12.92 12.85
CA SER A 96 -11.25 14.32 12.64
C SER A 96 -10.37 14.53 11.41
N ILE A 97 -10.25 15.78 10.96
CA ILE A 97 -9.41 16.16 9.81
C ILE A 97 -7.93 15.81 10.03
N VAL A 98 -7.42 16.04 11.26
CA VAL A 98 -6.03 15.70 11.61
C VAL A 98 -5.82 14.18 11.57
N PHE A 99 -6.81 13.43 12.06
CA PHE A 99 -6.78 11.97 12.01
C PHE A 99 -6.85 11.46 10.57
N LEU A 100 -7.68 12.07 9.74
CA LEU A 100 -7.78 11.75 8.30
C LEU A 100 -6.45 11.97 7.58
N PHE A 101 -5.80 13.14 7.78
CA PHE A 101 -4.48 13.41 7.20
C PHE A 101 -3.45 12.35 7.62
N SER A 102 -3.37 12.05 8.92
CA SER A 102 -2.43 11.07 9.46
C SER A 102 -2.71 9.65 8.96
N ALA A 103 -3.99 9.28 8.85
CA ALA A 103 -4.40 7.98 8.35
C ALA A 103 -4.04 7.80 6.86
N ILE A 104 -4.36 8.79 6.02
CA ILE A 104 -3.97 8.77 4.59
C ILE A 104 -2.44 8.75 4.46
N PHE A 105 -1.74 9.58 5.22
CA PHE A 105 -0.27 9.60 5.22
C PHE A 105 0.31 8.21 5.53
N LEU A 106 -0.15 7.56 6.60
CA LEU A 106 0.32 6.23 7.00
C LEU A 106 0.00 5.16 5.95
N MET A 107 -1.23 5.17 5.41
CA MET A 107 -1.65 4.23 4.36
C MET A 107 -0.82 4.40 3.09
N ARG A 108 -0.62 5.65 2.63
CA ARG A 108 0.19 5.97 1.45
C ARG A 108 1.65 5.58 1.66
N PHE A 109 2.19 5.89 2.83
CA PHE A 109 3.57 5.57 3.17
C PHE A 109 3.81 4.07 3.28
N SER A 110 3.01 3.35 4.07
CA SER A 110 3.19 1.91 4.31
C SER A 110 2.80 1.07 3.10
N GLY A 111 1.62 1.30 2.53
CA GLY A 111 1.08 0.50 1.43
C GLY A 111 1.73 0.86 0.10
N GLN A 112 1.39 2.00 -0.48
CA GLN A 112 1.90 2.39 -1.80
C GLN A 112 3.42 2.58 -1.79
N GLY A 113 3.98 3.19 -0.76
CA GLY A 113 5.42 3.45 -0.66
C GLY A 113 6.20 2.20 -0.30
N MET A 114 6.18 1.83 0.99
CA MET A 114 7.09 0.84 1.54
C MET A 114 6.85 -0.59 1.03
N MET A 115 5.59 -1.05 0.89
CA MET A 115 5.30 -2.39 0.36
C MET A 115 5.79 -2.54 -1.08
N SER A 116 5.43 -1.60 -1.95
CA SER A 116 5.85 -1.61 -3.36
C SER A 116 7.37 -1.48 -3.51
N HIS A 117 8.00 -0.62 -2.69
CA HIS A 117 9.45 -0.45 -2.68
C HIS A 117 10.15 -1.74 -2.25
N THR A 118 9.68 -2.40 -1.18
CA THR A 118 10.25 -3.67 -0.70
C THR A 118 10.14 -4.76 -1.76
N ALA A 119 8.96 -4.89 -2.40
CA ALA A 119 8.73 -5.87 -3.46
C ALA A 119 9.69 -5.67 -4.64
N THR A 120 9.70 -4.46 -5.21
CA THR A 120 10.48 -4.15 -6.41
C THR A 120 11.97 -4.22 -6.17
N THR A 121 12.45 -3.74 -5.03
CA THR A 121 13.87 -3.80 -4.67
C THR A 121 14.33 -5.25 -4.49
N THR A 122 13.56 -6.07 -3.76
CA THR A 122 13.89 -7.47 -3.53
C THR A 122 13.93 -8.26 -4.83
N VAL A 123 12.90 -8.14 -5.67
CA VAL A 123 12.83 -8.82 -6.97
C VAL A 123 13.95 -8.35 -7.91
N SER A 124 14.22 -7.05 -7.95
CA SER A 124 15.25 -6.47 -8.80
C SER A 124 16.67 -6.91 -8.42
N ARG A 125 16.95 -7.07 -7.14
CA ARG A 125 18.26 -7.54 -6.65
C ARG A 125 18.49 -9.01 -6.96
N TYR A 126 17.43 -9.82 -6.86
CA TYR A 126 17.53 -11.26 -7.10
C TYR A 126 17.62 -11.60 -8.60
N PHE A 127 16.85 -10.93 -9.45
CA PHE A 127 16.75 -11.21 -10.88
C PHE A 127 17.54 -10.19 -11.73
N THR A 128 18.86 -10.35 -11.84
CA THR A 128 19.70 -9.43 -12.63
C THR A 128 19.51 -9.61 -14.14
N LYS A 129 19.52 -10.86 -14.64
CA LYS A 129 19.41 -11.18 -16.07
C LYS A 129 17.98 -11.13 -16.63
N SER A 130 16.98 -11.44 -15.80
CA SER A 130 15.55 -11.50 -16.19
C SER A 130 14.68 -10.51 -15.42
N ARG A 131 15.28 -9.39 -15.01
CA ARG A 131 14.67 -8.37 -14.13
C ARG A 131 13.32 -7.87 -14.62
N GLY A 132 13.19 -7.54 -15.91
CA GLY A 132 11.94 -7.05 -16.49
C GLY A 132 10.80 -8.04 -16.36
N ARG A 133 11.03 -9.30 -16.73
CA ARG A 133 9.99 -10.37 -16.60
C ARG A 133 9.60 -10.61 -15.16
N ALA A 134 10.57 -10.66 -14.24
CA ALA A 134 10.30 -10.88 -12.83
C ALA A 134 9.48 -9.72 -12.23
N LEU A 135 9.81 -8.48 -12.58
CA LEU A 135 9.07 -7.29 -12.16
C LEU A 135 7.66 -7.26 -12.75
N SER A 136 7.47 -7.64 -14.01
CA SER A 136 6.12 -7.71 -14.61
C SER A 136 5.21 -8.67 -13.84
N ILE A 137 5.69 -9.86 -13.47
CA ILE A 137 4.93 -10.80 -12.64
C ILE A 137 4.68 -10.24 -11.24
N CYS A 138 5.67 -9.59 -10.66
CA CYS A 138 5.53 -8.92 -9.37
C CYS A 138 4.39 -7.87 -9.41
N TRP A 139 4.41 -6.95 -10.37
CA TRP A 139 3.40 -5.88 -10.51
C TRP A 139 2.01 -6.39 -10.92
N PHE A 140 1.92 -7.59 -11.50
CA PHE A 140 0.63 -8.23 -11.72
C PHE A 140 -0.16 -8.46 -10.42
N GLY A 141 0.54 -8.53 -9.27
CA GLY A 141 -0.09 -8.54 -7.94
C GLY A 141 -0.93 -7.29 -7.68
N LEU A 142 -0.41 -6.10 -8.01
CA LEU A 142 -1.16 -4.85 -7.88
C LEU A 142 -2.39 -4.82 -8.79
N SER A 143 -2.22 -5.18 -10.07
CA SER A 143 -3.33 -5.22 -11.03
C SER A 143 -4.42 -6.22 -10.62
N SER A 144 -4.03 -7.37 -10.06
CA SER A 144 -4.98 -8.35 -9.54
C SER A 144 -5.77 -7.80 -8.35
N ALA A 145 -5.09 -7.08 -7.45
CA ALA A 145 -5.74 -6.45 -6.31
C ALA A 145 -6.68 -5.30 -6.73
N GLU A 146 -6.28 -4.52 -7.73
CA GLU A 146 -7.12 -3.44 -8.30
C GLU A 146 -8.42 -3.98 -8.91
N PHE A 147 -8.38 -5.18 -9.48
CA PHE A 147 -9.57 -5.86 -9.99
C PHE A 147 -10.43 -6.46 -8.87
N ILE A 148 -9.81 -7.12 -7.89
CA ILE A 148 -10.52 -7.93 -6.87
C ILE A 148 -11.02 -7.06 -5.71
N LEU A 149 -10.16 -6.19 -5.16
CA LEU A 149 -10.45 -5.50 -3.90
C LEU A 149 -11.65 -4.53 -3.97
N PRO A 150 -11.83 -3.71 -5.01
CA PRO A 150 -12.99 -2.82 -5.08
C PRO A 150 -14.30 -3.60 -5.09
N VAL A 151 -14.39 -4.68 -5.86
CA VAL A 151 -15.60 -5.53 -5.93
C VAL A 151 -15.88 -6.16 -4.56
N LEU A 152 -14.85 -6.73 -3.93
CA LEU A 152 -14.96 -7.34 -2.61
C LEU A 152 -15.39 -6.30 -1.55
N MET A 153 -14.80 -5.10 -1.57
CA MET A 153 -15.11 -4.07 -0.58
C MET A 153 -16.53 -3.52 -0.76
N VAL A 154 -16.97 -3.28 -2.00
CA VAL A 154 -18.36 -2.85 -2.25
C VAL A 154 -19.34 -3.91 -1.78
N PHE A 155 -19.07 -5.18 -2.06
CA PHE A 155 -19.88 -6.30 -1.57
C PHE A 155 -19.95 -6.35 -0.02
N LEU A 156 -18.79 -6.25 0.65
CA LEU A 156 -18.74 -6.24 2.12
C LEU A 156 -19.46 -5.02 2.70
N LEU A 157 -19.32 -3.84 2.13
CA LEU A 157 -20.00 -2.64 2.56
C LEU A 157 -21.53 -2.77 2.39
N SER A 158 -22.00 -3.41 1.32
CA SER A 158 -23.43 -3.66 1.12
C SER A 158 -24.04 -4.57 2.18
N LEU A 159 -23.25 -5.51 2.71
CA LEU A 159 -23.70 -6.40 3.79
C LEU A 159 -23.81 -5.70 5.15
N ILE A 160 -23.03 -4.63 5.36
CA ILE A 160 -23.03 -3.89 6.64
C ILE A 160 -24.20 -2.88 6.68
N HIS A 161 -24.71 -2.45 5.51
CA HIS A 161 -25.80 -1.49 5.41
C HIS A 161 -27.19 -2.12 5.29
N ILE A 162 -27.31 -3.45 5.43
CA ILE A 162 -28.58 -4.16 5.61
C ILE A 162 -28.85 -4.33 7.10
#